data_e1d02532a564bb64335e64742a6e6e78
#
_entry.id   e1d02532a564bb64335e64742a6e6e78
#
_cell.length_a   1.000
_cell.length_b   1.000
_cell.length_c   1.000
_cell.angle_alpha   90.00
_cell.angle_beta   90.00
_cell.angle_gamma   90.00
#
_symmetry.space_group_name_H-M   'P 1'
#
loop_
_entity.id
_entity.type
_entity.pdbx_description
1 polymer ?
#
loop_
_entity_poly.entity_id
_entity_poly.type
_entity_poly.pdbx_seq_one_letter_code
_entity_poly.pdbx_strand_id
1 'polypeptide(L)' 'MSSKHPPLTCKEVKRGLKKLGFEPRKQNGTSHEHWVRIQSGKLFKVTVDCPKEPFTGDLIKSMSSQAGVSKDEFYKACLK' A
#
# COMPACT_ATOMS: atom_id res chain seq x y z
N MET A 1 -7.95 -23.72 -3.90
CA MET A 1 -7.64 -22.96 -4.72
C MET A 1 -6.85 -21.88 -4.34
N SER A 2 -5.83 -21.72 -4.71
CA SER A 2 -4.99 -20.76 -4.27
C SER A 2 -5.31 -19.51 -4.94
N SER A 3 -5.55 -18.52 -4.21
CA SER A 3 -5.74 -17.28 -4.83
C SER A 3 -4.40 -16.67 -4.96
N LYS A 4 -3.83 -16.81 -6.07
CA LYS A 4 -2.62 -16.10 -6.34
C LYS A 4 -2.96 -14.69 -6.72
N HIS A 5 -2.45 -13.77 -5.95
CA HIS A 5 -2.65 -12.37 -6.27
C HIS A 5 -1.53 -11.92 -7.22
N PRO A 6 -1.87 -11.23 -8.29
CA PRO A 6 -0.83 -10.77 -9.22
C PRO A 6 0.01 -9.67 -8.59
N PRO A 7 1.22 -9.45 -9.08
CA PRO A 7 2.03 -8.32 -8.62
C PRO A 7 1.31 -7.00 -8.91
N LEU A 8 1.54 -6.03 -8.06
CA LEU A 8 0.92 -4.71 -8.20
C LEU A 8 1.97 -3.67 -8.59
N THR A 9 1.57 -2.74 -9.45
CA THR A 9 2.44 -1.63 -9.79
C THR A 9 2.33 -0.55 -8.73
N CYS A 10 3.30 0.36 -8.74
CA CYS A 10 3.28 1.48 -7.80
C CYS A 10 2.00 2.29 -7.95
N LYS A 11 1.57 2.49 -9.18
CA LYS A 11 0.36 3.26 -9.47
C LYS A 11 -0.87 2.59 -8.85
N GLU A 12 -0.96 1.27 -8.97
CA GLU A 12 -2.08 0.52 -8.39
C GLU A 12 -2.08 0.61 -6.88
N VAL A 13 -0.90 0.48 -6.28
CA VAL A 13 -0.79 0.56 -4.82
C VAL A 13 -1.19 1.92 -4.31
N LYS A 14 -0.74 2.97 -4.97
CA LYS A 14 -1.11 4.33 -4.57
C LYS A 14 -2.61 4.57 -4.67
N ARG A 15 -3.21 4.05 -5.73
CA ARG A 15 -4.66 4.17 -5.91
C ARG A 15 -5.41 3.45 -4.79
N GLY A 16 -4.94 2.26 -4.43
CA GLY A 16 -5.55 1.49 -3.35
C GLY A 16 -5.43 2.19 -2.02
N LEU A 17 -4.25 2.74 -1.72
CA LEU A 17 -4.04 3.45 -0.48
C LEU A 17 -4.97 4.66 -0.38
N LYS A 18 -5.15 5.35 -1.49
CA LYS A 18 -6.05 6.50 -1.51
C LYS A 18 -7.48 6.07 -1.20
N LYS A 19 -7.91 4.94 -1.76
CA LYS A 19 -9.24 4.42 -1.48
C LYS A 19 -9.40 4.00 -0.03
N LEU A 20 -8.33 3.57 0.60
CA LEU A 20 -8.35 3.18 2.00
C LEU A 20 -8.26 4.38 2.95
N GLY A 21 -8.17 5.58 2.41
CA GLY A 21 -8.13 6.79 3.22
C GLY A 21 -6.76 7.30 3.56
N PHE A 22 -5.74 6.77 2.91
CA PHE A 22 -4.37 7.22 3.14
C PHE A 22 -4.05 8.42 2.27
N GLU A 23 -3.16 9.27 2.76
CA GLU A 23 -2.69 10.43 2.02
C GLU A 23 -1.18 10.40 1.92
N PRO A 24 -0.63 10.81 0.77
CA PRO A 24 0.81 10.78 0.61
C PRO A 24 1.48 11.92 1.37
N ARG A 25 2.65 11.64 1.93
CA ARG A 25 3.48 12.63 2.55
C ARG A 25 4.66 12.88 1.65
N LYS A 26 4.89 14.11 1.30
CA LYS A 26 6.01 14.45 0.44
C LYS A 26 7.32 14.27 1.16
N GLN A 27 8.27 13.64 0.48
CA GLN A 27 9.62 13.54 0.99
C GLN A 27 10.58 13.99 -0.10
N ASN A 28 11.44 14.91 0.23
CA ASN A 28 12.39 15.43 -0.75
C ASN A 28 13.59 14.51 -0.86
N GLY A 29 14.02 14.28 -2.11
CA GLY A 29 15.29 13.62 -2.35
C GLY A 29 15.30 12.12 -2.18
N THR A 30 14.13 11.47 -2.13
CA THR A 30 14.09 10.03 -1.97
C THR A 30 12.98 9.44 -2.81
N SER A 31 13.18 8.19 -3.25
CA SER A 31 12.15 7.48 -4.01
C SER A 31 11.14 6.82 -3.08
N HIS A 32 11.36 6.85 -1.78
CA HIS A 32 10.40 6.30 -0.84
C HIS A 32 9.30 7.32 -0.59
N GLU A 33 8.06 6.85 -0.63
CA GLU A 33 6.92 7.71 -0.39
C GLU A 33 6.15 7.15 0.78
N HIS A 34 5.83 7.98 1.75
CA HIS A 34 5.07 7.54 2.92
C HIS A 34 3.62 7.96 2.76
N TRP A 35 2.72 7.02 2.99
CA TRP A 35 1.29 7.26 2.96
C TRP A 35 0.76 7.05 4.37
N VAL A 36 0.00 7.99 4.87
CA VAL A 36 -0.45 7.97 6.26
C VAL A 36 -1.95 8.11 6.38
N ARG A 37 -2.47 7.52 7.43
CA ARG A 37 -3.88 7.65 7.78
C ARG A 37 -4.02 7.60 9.29
N ILE A 38 -4.90 8.44 9.83
CA ILE A 38 -5.20 8.41 11.25
C ILE A 38 -6.59 7.80 11.39
N GLN A 39 -6.68 6.74 12.19
CA GLN A 39 -7.96 6.08 12.45
C GLN A 39 -8.06 5.78 13.92
N SER A 40 -9.12 6.25 14.56
CA SER A 40 -9.36 6.04 16.00
C SER A 40 -8.16 6.47 16.84
N GLY A 41 -7.57 7.60 16.48
CA GLY A 41 -6.41 8.13 17.22
C GLY A 41 -5.10 7.41 16.95
N LYS A 42 -5.10 6.45 16.03
CA LYS A 42 -3.90 5.69 15.73
C LYS A 42 -3.39 6.05 14.34
N LEU A 43 -2.09 6.29 14.26
CA LEU A 43 -1.47 6.62 12.98
C LEU A 43 -0.98 5.35 12.29
N PHE A 44 -1.41 5.17 11.05
CA PHE A 44 -0.91 4.10 10.21
C PHE A 44 -0.04 4.71 9.12
N LYS A 45 1.10 4.11 8.87
CA LYS A 45 2.02 4.60 7.85
C LYS A 45 2.48 3.46 6.96
N VAL A 46 2.33 3.63 5.65
CA VAL A 46 2.76 2.65 4.66
C VAL A 46 3.85 3.28 3.82
N THR A 47 4.97 2.59 3.68
CA THR A 47 6.06 3.06 2.85
C THR A 47 5.97 2.40 1.47
N VAL A 48 5.93 3.23 0.43
CA VAL A 48 5.85 2.77 -0.95
C VAL A 48 7.15 3.12 -1.65
N ASP A 49 7.84 2.10 -2.15
CA ASP A 49 9.12 2.29 -2.83
C ASP A 49 8.92 1.93 -4.29
N CYS A 50 8.53 2.90 -5.10
CA CYS A 50 8.17 2.66 -6.50
C CYS A 50 9.23 1.93 -7.32
N PRO A 51 10.52 2.19 -7.16
CA PRO A 51 11.51 1.43 -7.92
C PRO A 51 11.49 -0.07 -7.69
N LYS A 52 10.84 -0.53 -6.64
CA LYS A 52 10.77 -1.97 -6.38
C LYS A 52 9.56 -2.64 -7.03
N GLU A 53 8.76 -1.88 -7.78
CA GLU A 53 7.65 -2.50 -8.47
C GLU A 53 8.14 -3.46 -9.55
N PRO A 54 7.39 -4.52 -9.85
CA PRO A 54 6.07 -4.81 -9.29
C PRO A 54 6.19 -5.38 -7.88
N PHE A 55 5.23 -5.02 -7.05
CA PHE A 55 5.24 -5.49 -5.67
C PHE A 55 4.66 -6.89 -5.59
N THR A 56 5.46 -7.83 -5.12
CA THR A 56 5.05 -9.22 -5.03
C THR A 56 4.44 -9.52 -3.68
N GLY A 57 4.08 -10.79 -3.47
CA GLY A 57 3.35 -11.21 -2.28
C GLY A 57 3.95 -10.75 -0.95
N ASP A 58 5.26 -10.87 -0.80
CA ASP A 58 5.90 -10.48 0.44
C ASP A 58 5.81 -8.99 0.70
N LEU A 59 6.01 -8.19 -0.34
CA LEU A 59 5.91 -6.73 -0.21
C LEU A 59 4.47 -6.31 0.03
N ILE A 60 3.53 -6.96 -0.65
CA ILE A 60 2.12 -6.66 -0.45
C ILE A 60 1.69 -7.02 0.97
N LYS A 61 2.17 -8.15 1.48
CA LYS A 61 1.86 -8.55 2.84
C LYS A 61 2.35 -7.52 3.84
N SER A 62 3.56 -7.04 3.63
CA SER A 62 4.15 -6.02 4.48
C SER A 62 3.36 -4.73 4.45
N MET A 63 3.01 -4.27 3.24
CA MET A 63 2.26 -3.03 3.08
C MET A 63 0.85 -3.13 3.67
N SER A 64 0.18 -4.25 3.47
CA SER A 64 -1.16 -4.43 4.02
C SER A 64 -1.12 -4.44 5.55
N SER A 65 -0.09 -5.08 6.12
CA SER A 65 0.09 -5.08 7.56
C SER A 65 0.32 -3.66 8.09
N GLN A 66 1.15 -2.90 7.41
CA GLN A 66 1.40 -1.50 7.79
C GLN A 66 0.11 -0.67 7.69
N ALA A 67 -0.72 -0.99 6.72
CA ALA A 67 -1.99 -0.28 6.53
C ALA A 67 -3.08 -0.71 7.51
N GLY A 68 -2.86 -1.80 8.23
CA GLY A 68 -3.84 -2.30 9.18
C GLY A 68 -5.01 -3.00 8.53
N VAL A 69 -4.83 -3.55 7.33
CA VAL A 69 -5.88 -4.26 6.60
C VAL A 69 -5.38 -5.63 6.18
N SER A 70 -6.31 -6.49 5.79
CA SER A 70 -5.92 -7.80 5.30
C SER A 70 -5.36 -7.68 3.89
N LYS A 71 -4.64 -8.70 3.46
CA LYS A 71 -4.12 -8.75 2.10
C LYS A 71 -5.24 -8.65 1.08
N ASP A 72 -6.34 -9.34 1.33
CA ASP A 72 -7.48 -9.33 0.42
C ASP A 72 -8.08 -7.93 0.30
N GLU A 73 -8.21 -7.24 1.43
CA GLU A 73 -8.73 -5.87 1.41
C GLU A 73 -7.80 -4.94 0.65
N PHE A 74 -6.50 -5.13 0.83
CA PHE A 74 -5.51 -4.31 0.16
C PHE A 74 -5.61 -4.50 -1.37
N TYR A 75 -5.68 -5.76 -1.80
CA TYR A 75 -5.81 -6.05 -3.22
C TYR A 75 -7.12 -5.50 -3.81
N LYS A 76 -8.21 -5.64 -3.08
CA LYS A 76 -9.48 -5.11 -3.55
C LYS A 76 -9.40 -3.61 -3.79
N ALA A 77 -8.78 -2.91 -2.87
CA ALA A 77 -8.64 -1.46 -3.01
C ALA A 77 -7.76 -1.10 -4.21
N CYS A 78 -6.68 -1.86 -4.41
CA CYS A 78 -5.74 -1.55 -5.48
C CYS A 78 -6.28 -1.87 -6.87
N LEU A 79 -7.10 -2.92 -6.99
CA LEU A 79 -7.55 -3.37 -8.29
C LEU A 79 -8.95 -2.89 -8.68
N LYS A 80 -9.62 -2.25 -7.79
CA LYS A 80 -10.94 -1.68 -8.08
C LYS A 80 -10.86 -0.18 -8.11
#